data_172e3ed937903c3957b3a6c82b9e7b44
#
_entry.id   172e3ed937903c3957b3a6c82b9e7b44
#
_cell.length_a   1.000
_cell.length_b   1.000
_cell.length_c   1.000
_cell.angle_alpha   90.00
_cell.angle_beta   90.00
_cell.angle_gamma   90.00
#
_symmetry.space_group_name_H-M   'P 1'
#
loop_
_entity.id
_entity.type
_entity.pdbx_description
1 polymer ?
#
loop_
_entity_poly.entity_id
_entity_poly.type
_entity_poly.pdbx_seq_one_letter_code
_entity_poly.pdbx_strand_id
1 'polypeptide(L)'
;MLFLSWGQDSERKKELVEAAYIEQIEIDEENPPGESAGFVEIQNQKIIVRISPVTGKIWEVRLKEHTFLKNKDSLGVRVFGFNDEGFKFYLGSGFTTNNSNYRVAEIYPDYLELVSEDGLVAKKISLKDDDYEIFIKDVFIGQGKGDDLTPYVAMYRTDGKALDARGGFFENSSYTGVAFNTPGDPYVNSRLRSVNEKQEFLQTGGWIAFIQKYFMAAILTPGDREQTLTVIPPQSNGGVYVMAAMSQPTKDFDLRSGVEHRIFVGPKVRTDLMTRAADLELTIDMGWFWFLAQPLMMMLSMINGFVGNWGLSIVLLTIIIKLLFWPISAKGFASMAKMRSAGPKLKEIQERYKDDRQKLGTEMMALYKKEKINPAGGCFPMLLQMPVFISFFFCLRESVELRHESFFFWIQDLSAPDPFFILPVVFAALMYLTMQLNPQPPGMDPTQAQVMKFMPLMIAGIFVIMPSGLVLYSVANSGISLVQQRAMYKKYGAPNSNNEPG
;
A
#
# COMPACT_ATOMS: atom_id res chain seq x y z
N MET A 1 45.74 -23.39 -16.51
CA MET A 1 45.56 -23.43 -15.04
C MET A 1 45.87 -22.09 -14.36
N LEU A 2 46.93 -21.38 -14.71
CA LEU A 2 47.28 -20.07 -14.08
C LEU A 2 46.23 -18.94 -14.28
N PHE A 3 45.53 -18.92 -15.40
CA PHE A 3 44.48 -17.89 -15.64
C PHE A 3 43.19 -18.12 -14.85
N LEU A 4 42.89 -19.37 -14.51
CA LEU A 4 41.71 -19.71 -13.68
C LEU A 4 41.93 -19.38 -12.20
N SER A 5 43.18 -19.52 -11.71
CA SER A 5 43.52 -19.16 -10.32
C SER A 5 43.56 -17.64 -10.13
N TRP A 6 43.92 -16.88 -11.16
CA TRP A 6 43.96 -15.41 -11.09
C TRP A 6 42.54 -14.79 -11.08
N GLY A 7 41.61 -15.40 -11.82
CA GLY A 7 40.18 -15.03 -11.77
C GLY A 7 39.57 -15.28 -10.40
N GLN A 8 39.80 -16.47 -9.83
CA GLN A 8 39.30 -16.84 -8.50
C GLN A 8 39.95 -16.01 -7.36
N ASP A 9 41.24 -15.68 -7.48
CA ASP A 9 41.90 -14.79 -6.51
C ASP A 9 41.43 -13.32 -6.61
N SER A 10 41.05 -12.87 -7.80
CA SER A 10 40.49 -11.52 -7.97
C SER A 10 39.04 -11.42 -7.47
N GLU A 11 38.24 -12.47 -7.68
CA GLU A 11 36.88 -12.57 -7.10
C GLU A 11 36.93 -12.69 -5.57
N ARG A 12 37.81 -13.54 -5.05
CA ARG A 12 38.00 -13.71 -3.61
C ARG A 12 38.57 -12.44 -2.93
N LYS A 13 39.42 -11.67 -3.64
CA LYS A 13 39.85 -10.34 -3.18
C LYS A 13 38.71 -9.32 -3.23
N LYS A 14 37.86 -9.35 -4.24
CA LYS A 14 36.65 -8.52 -4.30
C LYS A 14 35.70 -8.86 -3.13
N GLU A 15 35.40 -10.15 -2.91
CA GLU A 15 34.57 -10.61 -1.79
C GLU A 15 35.17 -10.22 -0.41
N LEU A 16 36.49 -10.34 -0.24
CA LEU A 16 37.16 -9.95 1.01
C LEU A 16 37.20 -8.43 1.21
N VAL A 17 37.33 -7.65 0.14
CA VAL A 17 37.25 -6.19 0.20
C VAL A 17 35.81 -5.75 0.44
N GLU A 18 34.83 -6.35 -0.24
CA GLU A 18 33.40 -6.11 0.02
C GLU A 18 33.00 -6.48 1.46
N ALA A 19 33.42 -7.64 1.96
CA ALA A 19 33.15 -8.06 3.33
C ALA A 19 33.79 -7.10 4.37
N ALA A 20 35.03 -6.66 4.14
CA ALA A 20 35.70 -5.72 5.03
C ALA A 20 35.08 -4.32 4.99
N TYR A 21 34.53 -3.89 3.83
CA TYR A 21 33.89 -2.58 3.71
C TYR A 21 32.59 -2.47 4.50
N ILE A 22 31.87 -3.58 4.68
CA ILE A 22 30.54 -3.60 5.33
C ILE A 22 30.65 -3.80 6.84
N GLU A 23 31.71 -4.44 7.35
CA GLU A 23 32.04 -4.41 8.77
C GLU A 23 32.32 -2.99 9.29
N GLN A 24 32.61 -2.03 8.37
CA GLN A 24 32.89 -0.64 8.72
C GLN A 24 31.67 0.29 8.76
N ILE A 25 30.48 -0.13 8.29
CA ILE A 25 29.26 0.51 8.77
C ILE A 25 29.06 -0.05 10.18
N GLU A 26 29.70 0.59 11.16
CA GLU A 26 29.37 0.34 12.57
C GLU A 26 27.86 0.49 12.70
N ILE A 27 27.20 -0.62 12.99
CA ILE A 27 25.81 -0.63 13.41
C ILE A 27 25.85 -0.02 14.83
N ASP A 28 26.13 1.26 14.87
CA ASP A 28 26.08 2.03 16.09
C ASP A 28 24.59 2.13 16.44
N GLU A 29 24.18 1.31 17.40
CA GLU A 29 22.86 1.43 18.03
C GLU A 29 22.84 2.73 18.85
N GLU A 30 22.97 3.86 18.16
CA GLU A 30 22.91 5.16 18.80
C GLU A 30 21.55 5.36 19.45
N ASN A 31 21.58 5.84 20.66
CA ASN A 31 20.42 6.41 21.29
C ASN A 31 20.13 7.79 20.70
N PRO A 32 18.85 8.15 20.51
CA PRO A 32 18.51 9.49 20.07
C PRO A 32 19.17 10.48 21.01
N PRO A 33 19.74 11.60 20.48
CA PRO A 33 20.29 12.64 21.32
C PRO A 33 19.23 13.06 22.31
N GLY A 34 19.57 13.09 23.61
CA GLY A 34 18.66 13.57 24.63
C GLY A 34 18.16 14.99 24.28
N GLU A 35 17.02 15.39 24.79
CA GLU A 35 16.45 16.73 24.55
C GLU A 35 17.44 17.86 24.86
N SER A 36 18.42 17.60 25.73
CA SER A 36 19.50 18.52 26.10
C SER A 36 20.56 18.75 24.99
N ALA A 37 20.68 17.84 24.02
CA ALA A 37 21.69 17.98 22.93
C ALA A 37 21.23 18.91 21.80
N GLY A 38 19.96 19.27 21.77
CA GLY A 38 19.34 20.15 20.79
C GLY A 38 19.28 19.52 19.39
N PHE A 39 18.22 19.83 18.68
CA PHE A 39 18.09 19.55 17.24
C PHE A 39 18.14 20.85 16.46
N VAL A 40 18.73 20.81 15.29
CA VAL A 40 18.55 21.84 14.27
C VAL A 40 17.38 21.45 13.39
N GLU A 41 16.51 22.41 13.10
CA GLU A 41 15.32 22.19 12.28
C GLU A 41 15.44 22.99 10.98
N ILE A 42 15.24 22.31 9.86
CA ILE A 42 15.03 22.92 8.54
C ILE A 42 13.68 22.49 8.00
N GLN A 43 13.07 23.30 7.16
CA GLN A 43 11.72 23.04 6.66
C GLN A 43 11.47 23.68 5.30
N ASN A 44 10.59 23.03 4.54
CA ASN A 44 9.96 23.60 3.35
C ASN A 44 8.44 23.64 3.50
N GLN A 45 7.70 23.74 2.41
CA GLN A 45 6.22 23.76 2.45
C GLN A 45 5.62 22.41 2.88
N LYS A 46 6.28 21.27 2.60
CA LYS A 46 5.76 19.90 2.80
C LYS A 46 6.32 19.17 4.01
N ILE A 47 7.58 19.39 4.36
CA ILE A 47 8.26 18.62 5.41
C ILE A 47 9.01 19.52 6.41
N ILE A 48 9.13 19.00 7.63
CA ILE A 48 10.01 19.50 8.69
C ILE A 48 11.04 18.40 8.97
N VAL A 49 12.31 18.75 8.99
CA VAL A 49 13.41 17.82 9.20
C VAL A 49 14.23 18.27 10.41
N ARG A 50 14.40 17.37 11.40
CA ARG A 50 15.20 17.59 12.60
C ARG A 50 16.48 16.80 12.52
N ILE A 51 17.60 17.49 12.68
CA ILE A 51 18.95 17.00 12.46
C ILE A 51 19.74 17.18 13.74
N SER A 52 20.50 16.15 14.13
CA SER A 52 21.49 16.29 15.17
C SER A 52 22.69 17.11 14.64
N PRO A 53 22.97 18.27 15.24
CA PRO A 53 24.11 19.09 14.79
C PRO A 53 25.46 18.44 15.09
N VAL A 54 25.50 17.46 15.99
CA VAL A 54 26.72 16.75 16.41
C VAL A 54 27.01 15.57 15.48
N THR A 55 25.99 14.74 15.19
CA THR A 55 26.18 13.53 14.37
C THR A 55 25.84 13.73 12.90
N GLY A 56 25.18 14.83 12.55
CA GLY A 56 24.67 15.08 11.19
C GLY A 56 23.59 14.11 10.76
N LYS A 57 23.03 13.28 11.67
CA LYS A 57 21.96 12.33 11.39
C LYS A 57 20.60 13.01 11.45
N ILE A 58 19.70 12.60 10.55
CA ILE A 58 18.31 13.04 10.51
C ILE A 58 17.49 12.10 11.41
N TRP A 59 16.99 12.63 12.52
CA TRP A 59 16.27 11.87 13.53
C TRP A 59 14.76 11.99 13.42
N GLU A 60 14.23 13.05 12.82
CA GLU A 60 12.80 13.22 12.67
C GLU A 60 12.48 13.89 11.33
N VAL A 61 11.49 13.34 10.63
CA VAL A 61 10.86 13.96 9.46
C VAL A 61 9.36 13.95 9.64
N ARG A 62 8.75 15.14 9.62
CA ARG A 62 7.29 15.35 9.70
C ARG A 62 6.73 15.86 8.39
N LEU A 63 5.58 15.33 8.02
CA LEU A 63 4.82 15.74 6.85
C LEU A 63 3.80 16.81 7.26
N LYS A 64 3.87 18.03 6.74
CA LYS A 64 2.97 19.14 7.11
C LYS A 64 1.54 18.94 6.60
N GLU A 65 1.39 18.43 5.38
CA GLU A 65 0.08 18.25 4.74
C GLU A 65 -0.68 17.02 5.24
N HIS A 66 0.02 16.05 5.85
CA HIS A 66 -0.55 14.82 6.36
C HIS A 66 -0.52 14.82 7.89
N THR A 67 -1.63 15.24 8.51
CA THR A 67 -1.72 15.29 9.96
C THR A 67 -2.06 13.93 10.58
N PHE A 68 -1.68 13.70 11.83
CA PHE A 68 -2.03 12.46 12.55
C PHE A 68 -3.54 12.33 12.74
N LEU A 69 -4.20 13.39 13.21
CA LEU A 69 -5.65 13.49 13.32
C LEU A 69 -6.18 14.51 12.30
N LYS A 70 -7.45 14.41 11.95
CA LYS A 70 -8.10 15.35 11.04
C LYS A 70 -8.18 16.80 11.56
N ASN A 71 -7.93 17.02 12.85
CA ASN A 71 -7.94 18.35 13.43
C ASN A 71 -6.77 19.18 12.86
N LYS A 72 -7.04 20.46 12.51
CA LYS A 72 -6.03 21.40 11.99
C LYS A 72 -4.87 21.65 12.94
N ASP A 73 -5.11 21.48 14.25
CA ASP A 73 -4.08 21.63 15.29
C ASP A 73 -3.26 20.36 15.52
N SER A 74 -3.57 19.29 14.78
CA SER A 74 -2.83 18.04 14.88
C SER A 74 -1.46 18.17 14.23
N LEU A 75 -0.45 17.65 14.93
CA LEU A 75 0.91 17.58 14.40
C LEU A 75 0.95 16.72 13.12
N GLY A 76 1.86 17.06 12.23
CA GLY A 76 2.14 16.29 11.03
C GLY A 76 2.60 14.87 11.35
N VAL A 77 2.29 13.92 10.45
CA VAL A 77 2.73 12.51 10.58
C VAL A 77 4.25 12.43 10.56
N ARG A 78 4.82 11.71 11.54
CA ARG A 78 6.25 11.41 11.58
C ARG A 78 6.54 10.16 10.75
N VAL A 79 7.38 10.29 9.75
CA VAL A 79 7.92 9.14 8.99
C VAL A 79 9.19 8.65 9.65
N PHE A 80 10.18 9.52 9.86
CA PHE A 80 11.29 9.28 10.76
C PHE A 80 10.97 9.75 12.17
N GLY A 81 11.55 9.12 13.18
CA GLY A 81 11.41 9.51 14.57
C GLY A 81 11.72 8.39 15.54
N PHE A 82 11.51 8.67 16.81
CA PHE A 82 11.75 7.74 17.92
C PHE A 82 10.69 7.92 19.01
N ASN A 83 10.59 6.94 19.92
CA ASN A 83 9.73 7.00 21.08
C ASN A 83 10.40 6.35 22.30
N ASP A 84 9.78 6.52 23.46
CA ASP A 84 10.26 5.98 24.73
C ASP A 84 10.15 4.43 24.82
N GLU A 85 9.37 3.81 23.93
CA GLU A 85 9.20 2.36 23.85
C GLU A 85 10.33 1.66 23.06
N GLY A 86 11.36 2.42 22.63
CA GLY A 86 12.53 1.91 21.91
C GLY A 86 12.39 1.85 20.39
N PHE A 87 11.30 2.39 19.82
CA PHE A 87 11.22 2.54 18.38
C PHE A 87 12.18 3.64 17.91
N LYS A 88 12.95 3.33 16.85
CA LYS A 88 13.87 4.27 16.19
C LYS A 88 13.74 4.11 14.68
N PHE A 89 13.63 5.22 13.96
CA PHE A 89 13.74 5.27 12.51
C PHE A 89 14.42 6.58 12.12
N TYR A 90 15.67 6.50 11.66
CA TYR A 90 16.52 7.65 11.36
C TYR A 90 17.41 7.38 10.15
N LEU A 91 18.09 8.43 9.67
CA LEU A 91 18.96 8.38 8.51
C LEU A 91 20.30 9.01 8.82
N GLY A 92 21.37 8.39 8.32
CA GLY A 92 22.73 8.90 8.34
C GLY A 92 23.38 8.82 6.97
N SER A 93 24.37 9.66 6.73
CA SER A 93 25.23 9.61 5.54
C SER A 93 26.65 10.03 5.91
N GLY A 94 27.60 9.75 5.04
CA GLY A 94 29.00 10.15 5.23
C GLY A 94 29.95 9.27 4.46
N PHE A 95 31.13 9.12 5.04
CA PHE A 95 32.18 8.25 4.52
C PHE A 95 32.54 7.17 5.53
N THR A 96 32.80 5.96 5.07
CA THR A 96 32.91 4.75 5.91
C THR A 96 33.94 4.79 7.03
N THR A 97 34.95 5.59 6.94
CA THR A 97 36.03 5.70 7.94
C THR A 97 36.01 6.98 8.76
N ASN A 98 34.99 7.82 8.56
CA ASN A 98 34.93 9.13 9.23
C ASN A 98 33.79 9.14 10.26
N ASN A 99 34.11 8.90 11.54
CA ASN A 99 33.21 8.97 12.70
C ASN A 99 33.36 10.29 13.47
N SER A 100 33.82 11.37 12.82
CA SER A 100 34.00 12.66 13.48
C SER A 100 32.65 13.30 13.79
N ASN A 101 32.56 13.96 14.95
CA ASN A 101 31.46 14.86 15.23
C ASN A 101 31.49 16.05 14.27
N TYR A 102 30.31 16.67 14.14
CA TYR A 102 30.11 17.85 13.31
C TYR A 102 29.89 19.11 14.14
N ARG A 103 30.13 20.25 13.53
CA ARG A 103 29.74 21.59 14.01
C ARG A 103 28.93 22.27 12.92
N VAL A 104 28.00 23.11 13.33
CA VAL A 104 27.19 23.92 12.39
C VAL A 104 28.09 24.98 11.77
N ALA A 105 28.15 24.98 10.45
CA ALA A 105 28.84 26.03 9.67
C ALA A 105 27.86 27.12 9.25
N GLU A 106 26.71 26.73 8.65
CA GLU A 106 25.63 27.62 8.24
C GLU A 106 24.25 26.97 8.46
N ILE A 107 23.26 27.81 8.74
CA ILE A 107 21.89 27.40 8.87
C ILE A 107 20.95 28.37 8.17
N TYR A 108 20.05 27.85 7.36
CA TYR A 108 18.95 28.57 6.71
C TYR A 108 17.65 27.78 6.88
N PRO A 109 16.48 28.36 6.60
CA PRO A 109 15.23 27.66 6.77
C PRO A 109 15.11 26.34 5.99
N ASP A 110 15.74 26.26 4.83
CA ASP A 110 15.67 25.15 3.85
C ASP A 110 16.96 24.34 3.72
N TYR A 111 18.06 24.76 4.37
CA TYR A 111 19.30 23.99 4.39
C TYR A 111 20.14 24.17 5.65
N LEU A 112 20.99 23.18 5.91
CA LEU A 112 21.96 23.14 6.98
C LEU A 112 23.32 22.71 6.41
N GLU A 113 24.37 23.45 6.73
CA GLU A 113 25.77 23.06 6.44
C GLU A 113 26.49 22.71 7.73
N LEU A 114 27.12 21.55 7.74
CA LEU A 114 27.90 20.99 8.83
C LEU A 114 29.33 20.76 8.35
N VAL A 115 30.29 20.95 9.23
CA VAL A 115 31.72 20.63 9.00
C VAL A 115 32.16 19.72 10.14
N SER A 116 32.84 18.62 9.82
CA SER A 116 33.41 17.71 10.82
C SER A 116 34.44 18.43 11.68
N GLU A 117 34.57 18.03 12.95
CA GLU A 117 35.52 18.67 13.90
C GLU A 117 36.98 18.54 13.45
N ASP A 118 37.31 17.46 12.75
CA ASP A 118 38.62 17.25 12.13
C ASP A 118 38.86 18.09 10.86
N GLY A 119 37.82 18.78 10.36
CA GLY A 119 37.85 19.59 9.17
C GLY A 119 38.02 18.84 7.86
N LEU A 120 37.76 17.52 7.83
CA LEU A 120 37.96 16.69 6.64
C LEU A 120 36.71 16.54 5.78
N VAL A 121 35.51 16.67 6.37
CA VAL A 121 34.23 16.47 5.67
C VAL A 121 33.33 17.68 5.88
N ALA A 122 32.72 18.14 4.80
CA ALA A 122 31.58 19.04 4.83
C ALA A 122 30.33 18.29 4.39
N LYS A 123 29.20 18.52 5.08
CA LYS A 123 27.90 17.94 4.81
C LYS A 123 26.88 19.05 4.64
N LYS A 124 26.19 19.05 3.50
CA LYS A 124 25.03 19.94 3.25
C LYS A 124 23.76 19.14 3.16
N ILE A 125 22.79 19.46 4.01
CA ILE A 125 21.44 18.89 4.00
C ILE A 125 20.51 19.99 3.53
N SER A 126 19.79 19.78 2.44
CA SER A 126 18.92 20.80 1.83
C SER A 126 17.59 20.21 1.39
N LEU A 127 16.57 21.06 1.38
CA LEU A 127 15.23 20.77 0.96
C LEU A 127 14.90 21.61 -0.26
N LYS A 128 14.16 21.02 -1.20
CA LYS A 128 13.62 21.76 -2.34
C LYS A 128 12.22 22.26 -1.99
N ASP A 129 11.88 23.46 -2.45
CA ASP A 129 10.54 24.02 -2.27
C ASP A 129 9.46 23.07 -2.80
N ASP A 130 8.37 22.93 -2.03
CA ASP A 130 7.20 22.15 -2.38
C ASP A 130 7.50 20.67 -2.74
N ASP A 131 8.48 20.05 -2.06
CA ASP A 131 8.93 18.70 -2.33
C ASP A 131 9.07 17.85 -1.07
N TYR A 132 9.01 16.51 -1.23
CA TYR A 132 9.23 15.50 -0.19
C TYR A 132 10.66 14.93 -0.23
N GLU A 133 11.55 15.44 -1.10
CA GLU A 133 12.93 14.98 -1.19
C GLU A 133 13.85 15.77 -0.27
N ILE A 134 14.77 15.03 0.35
CA ILE A 134 15.89 15.55 1.14
C ILE A 134 17.15 15.29 0.32
N PHE A 135 17.94 16.31 0.09
CA PHE A 135 19.24 16.23 -0.60
C PHE A 135 20.35 16.31 0.43
N ILE A 136 21.25 15.34 0.43
CA ILE A 136 22.41 15.33 1.30
C ILE A 136 23.64 15.27 0.41
N LYS A 137 24.50 16.30 0.51
CA LYS A 137 25.77 16.35 -0.19
C LYS A 137 26.90 16.24 0.79
N ASP A 138 27.65 15.13 0.74
CA ASP A 138 28.86 14.89 1.51
C ASP A 138 30.09 15.21 0.65
N VAL A 139 30.99 16.08 1.13
CA VAL A 139 32.14 16.57 0.42
C VAL A 139 33.42 16.31 1.24
N PHE A 140 34.40 15.66 0.66
CA PHE A 140 35.70 15.50 1.29
C PHE A 140 36.57 16.77 1.01
N ILE A 141 36.92 17.50 2.05
CA ILE A 141 37.69 18.74 1.98
C ILE A 141 39.15 18.59 2.47
N GLY A 142 39.50 17.37 2.93
CA GLY A 142 40.83 17.05 3.42
C GLY A 142 41.93 17.12 2.35
N GLN A 143 43.20 17.14 2.82
CA GLN A 143 44.37 17.02 1.95
C GLN A 143 44.65 15.54 1.67
N GLY A 144 44.56 15.11 0.41
CA GLY A 144 44.73 13.72 -0.01
C GLY A 144 43.68 13.30 -1.05
N LYS A 145 43.81 12.09 -1.58
CA LYS A 145 42.86 11.57 -2.58
C LYS A 145 41.63 10.90 -1.97
N GLY A 146 41.67 10.59 -0.67
CA GLY A 146 40.55 9.89 -0.03
C GLY A 146 40.29 8.48 -0.56
N ASP A 147 41.34 7.80 -1.07
CA ASP A 147 41.26 6.53 -1.80
C ASP A 147 40.61 5.39 -0.96
N ASP A 148 40.58 5.52 0.38
CA ASP A 148 39.99 4.55 1.31
C ASP A 148 38.60 4.99 1.81
N LEU A 149 38.08 6.11 1.29
CA LEU A 149 36.77 6.63 1.72
C LEU A 149 35.67 6.20 0.77
N THR A 150 34.71 5.46 1.27
CA THR A 150 33.50 5.07 0.53
C THR A 150 32.31 5.90 1.01
N PRO A 151 31.69 6.71 0.13
CA PRO A 151 30.49 7.44 0.50
C PRO A 151 29.29 6.50 0.64
N TYR A 152 28.51 6.73 1.68
CA TYR A 152 27.29 5.96 1.95
C TYR A 152 26.13 6.85 2.43
N VAL A 153 24.93 6.35 2.24
CA VAL A 153 23.73 6.81 2.91
C VAL A 153 22.97 5.59 3.43
N ALA A 154 22.49 5.66 4.65
CA ALA A 154 21.84 4.53 5.30
C ALA A 154 20.62 4.97 6.13
N MET A 155 19.56 4.18 6.07
CA MET A 155 18.39 4.28 6.94
C MET A 155 18.44 3.17 7.97
N TYR A 156 18.12 3.50 9.20
CA TYR A 156 18.17 2.63 10.38
C TYR A 156 16.77 2.55 10.99
N ARG A 157 16.22 1.34 11.15
CA ARG A 157 14.89 1.16 11.71
C ARG A 157 14.81 -0.04 12.64
N THR A 158 14.25 0.14 13.85
CA THR A 158 13.83 -0.97 14.70
C THR A 158 12.56 -1.64 14.17
N ASP A 159 12.36 -2.92 14.52
CA ASP A 159 11.05 -3.55 14.30
C ASP A 159 9.98 -2.84 15.14
N GLY A 160 8.79 -2.80 14.64
CA GLY A 160 7.66 -2.21 15.36
C GLY A 160 6.67 -1.50 14.44
N LYS A 161 5.60 -1.01 15.06
CA LYS A 161 4.58 -0.21 14.38
C LYS A 161 5.14 1.16 14.04
N ALA A 162 4.63 1.75 12.95
CA ALA A 162 4.92 3.14 12.66
C ALA A 162 4.52 4.03 13.85
N LEU A 163 5.30 5.09 14.12
CA LEU A 163 5.11 5.99 15.26
C LEU A 163 3.69 6.54 15.38
N ASP A 164 3.12 6.94 14.27
CA ASP A 164 1.81 7.58 14.18
C ASP A 164 0.78 6.64 13.53
N ALA A 165 0.90 5.32 13.77
CA ALA A 165 -0.13 4.35 13.37
C ALA A 165 -1.33 4.48 14.31
N ARG A 166 -2.53 4.74 13.72
CA ARG A 166 -3.76 4.95 14.49
C ARG A 166 -4.24 3.73 15.26
N GLY A 167 -3.69 2.57 14.97
CA GLY A 167 -4.08 1.31 15.57
C GLY A 167 -5.50 0.90 15.16
N GLY A 168 -5.61 -0.07 14.31
CA GLY A 168 -6.86 -0.67 13.87
C GLY A 168 -6.54 -1.99 13.19
N PHE A 169 -7.54 -2.84 13.02
CA PHE A 169 -7.34 -4.16 12.42
C PHE A 169 -6.65 -4.07 11.05
N PHE A 170 -7.08 -3.12 10.19
CA PHE A 170 -6.51 -2.95 8.85
C PHE A 170 -5.19 -2.18 8.82
N GLU A 171 -4.96 -1.29 9.76
CA GLU A 171 -3.71 -0.56 9.87
C GLU A 171 -2.60 -1.46 10.42
N ASN A 172 -2.93 -2.29 11.41
CA ASN A 172 -2.01 -3.28 11.96
C ASN A 172 -1.68 -4.43 10.98
N SER A 173 -2.56 -4.71 10.03
CA SER A 173 -2.36 -5.73 8.97
C SER A 173 -1.68 -5.19 7.73
N SER A 174 -1.44 -3.88 7.65
CA SER A 174 -0.78 -3.27 6.50
C SER A 174 0.67 -3.71 6.40
N TYR A 175 1.14 -3.80 5.17
CA TYR A 175 2.51 -4.17 4.91
C TYR A 175 3.47 -3.12 5.48
N THR A 176 4.38 -3.57 6.34
CA THR A 176 5.53 -2.80 6.80
C THR A 176 6.76 -3.63 6.51
N GLY A 177 7.66 -3.12 5.70
CA GLY A 177 8.79 -3.89 5.26
C GLY A 177 9.80 -3.09 4.47
N VAL A 178 10.70 -3.83 3.87
CA VAL A 178 11.71 -3.34 2.94
C VAL A 178 11.25 -3.62 1.52
N ALA A 179 11.58 -2.72 0.59
CA ALA A 179 11.46 -2.97 -0.83
C ALA A 179 12.60 -2.32 -1.59
N PHE A 180 12.94 -2.90 -2.72
CA PHE A 180 13.99 -2.42 -3.60
C PHE A 180 13.75 -2.96 -5.01
N ASN A 181 14.31 -2.32 -6.00
CA ASN A 181 14.41 -2.87 -7.34
C ASN A 181 15.79 -3.50 -7.55
N THR A 182 15.86 -4.47 -8.44
CA THR A 182 17.10 -5.12 -8.89
C THR A 182 17.16 -5.11 -10.42
N PRO A 183 18.34 -5.35 -11.04
CA PRO A 183 18.44 -5.41 -12.49
C PRO A 183 17.55 -6.46 -13.16
N GLY A 184 17.12 -7.49 -12.41
CA GLY A 184 16.29 -8.59 -12.93
C GLY A 184 14.84 -8.57 -12.48
N ASP A 185 14.51 -7.79 -11.44
CA ASP A 185 13.16 -7.69 -10.89
C ASP A 185 12.86 -6.24 -10.50
N PRO A 186 11.84 -5.63 -11.11
CA PRO A 186 11.49 -4.23 -10.85
C PRO A 186 10.98 -3.97 -9.43
N TYR A 187 10.53 -5.01 -8.72
CA TYR A 187 10.00 -4.86 -7.37
C TYR A 187 10.16 -6.12 -6.52
N VAL A 188 11.13 -6.08 -5.63
CA VAL A 188 11.33 -7.09 -4.58
C VAL A 188 10.90 -6.51 -3.25
N ASN A 189 10.12 -7.25 -2.48
CA ASN A 189 9.72 -6.81 -1.14
C ASN A 189 9.86 -7.93 -0.10
N SER A 190 10.09 -7.55 1.13
CA SER A 190 10.15 -8.46 2.28
C SER A 190 9.63 -7.76 3.53
N ARG A 191 8.80 -8.47 4.32
CA ARG A 191 8.44 -7.97 5.66
C ARG A 191 9.69 -7.86 6.51
N LEU A 192 9.79 -6.85 7.37
CA LEU A 192 10.96 -6.65 8.22
C LEU A 192 11.36 -7.95 8.93
N ARG A 193 10.44 -8.62 9.61
CA ARG A 193 10.67 -9.86 10.34
C ARG A 193 11.08 -11.06 9.48
N SER A 194 10.93 -10.96 8.16
CA SER A 194 11.33 -12.02 7.23
C SER A 194 12.73 -11.82 6.67
N VAL A 195 13.37 -10.68 6.95
CA VAL A 195 14.75 -10.39 6.58
C VAL A 195 15.67 -11.01 7.65
N ASN A 196 16.15 -12.22 7.37
CA ASN A 196 17.00 -12.98 8.29
C ASN A 196 18.46 -12.99 7.88
N GLU A 197 18.75 -12.63 6.64
CA GLU A 197 20.09 -12.63 6.04
C GLU A 197 20.37 -11.30 5.38
N LYS A 198 21.64 -10.94 5.32
CA LYS A 198 22.11 -9.79 4.57
C LYS A 198 21.84 -10.00 3.08
N GLN A 199 21.31 -8.98 2.43
CA GLN A 199 21.04 -8.97 0.99
C GLN A 199 21.83 -7.82 0.37
N GLU A 200 22.51 -8.07 -0.74
CA GLU A 200 23.34 -7.10 -1.45
C GLU A 200 23.10 -7.17 -2.95
N PHE A 201 23.03 -6.01 -3.57
CA PHE A 201 22.78 -5.86 -4.99
C PHE A 201 23.67 -4.73 -5.55
N LEU A 202 24.45 -5.06 -6.56
CA LEU A 202 25.22 -4.06 -7.30
C LEU A 202 24.43 -3.60 -8.51
N GLN A 203 24.16 -2.30 -8.59
CA GLN A 203 23.38 -1.74 -9.70
C GLN A 203 23.67 -0.27 -9.95
N THR A 204 23.31 0.19 -11.16
CA THR A 204 23.32 1.60 -11.56
C THR A 204 21.89 2.12 -11.58
N GLY A 205 21.63 3.16 -10.82
CA GLY A 205 20.26 3.65 -10.62
C GLY A 205 19.41 2.74 -9.71
N GLY A 206 18.13 3.07 -9.61
CA GLY A 206 17.18 2.32 -8.80
C GLY A 206 16.88 2.95 -7.45
N TRP A 207 16.41 2.13 -6.51
CA TRP A 207 15.97 2.60 -5.20
C TRP A 207 15.90 1.47 -4.18
N ILE A 208 15.97 1.86 -2.89
CA ILE A 208 15.75 0.98 -1.76
C ILE A 208 14.92 1.73 -0.70
N ALA A 209 13.88 1.10 -0.15
CA ALA A 209 12.88 1.79 0.66
C ALA A 209 12.40 1.00 1.87
N PHE A 210 12.17 1.70 2.98
CA PHE A 210 11.27 1.26 4.04
C PHE A 210 9.84 1.70 3.72
N ILE A 211 8.93 0.74 3.65
CA ILE A 211 7.53 0.96 3.29
C ILE A 211 6.63 0.82 4.50
N GLN A 212 5.71 1.75 4.64
CA GLN A 212 4.56 1.69 5.55
C GLN A 212 3.27 1.75 4.73
N LYS A 213 2.12 1.69 5.39
CA LYS A 213 0.81 1.72 4.71
C LYS A 213 0.66 2.87 3.72
N TYR A 214 0.76 4.09 4.19
CA TYR A 214 0.52 5.31 3.40
C TYR A 214 1.79 6.08 3.04
N PHE A 215 2.86 5.83 3.77
CA PHE A 215 4.10 6.59 3.70
C PHE A 215 5.30 5.67 3.47
N MET A 216 6.36 6.25 2.96
CA MET A 216 7.61 5.54 2.76
C MET A 216 8.81 6.48 2.92
N ALA A 217 9.96 5.87 3.14
CA ALA A 217 11.25 6.52 3.01
C ALA A 217 12.11 5.72 2.05
N ALA A 218 12.60 6.35 0.99
CA ALA A 218 13.39 5.70 -0.06
C ALA A 218 14.71 6.44 -0.30
N ILE A 219 15.79 5.70 -0.43
CA ILE A 219 17.04 6.17 -1.01
C ILE A 219 16.91 5.97 -2.51
N LEU A 220 17.02 7.07 -3.27
CA LEU A 220 16.96 7.08 -4.72
C LEU A 220 18.40 7.12 -5.25
N THR A 221 18.81 6.08 -5.93
CA THR A 221 20.19 5.98 -6.42
C THR A 221 20.33 6.64 -7.79
N PRO A 222 21.40 7.41 -8.02
CA PRO A 222 21.62 8.07 -9.31
C PRO A 222 21.93 7.05 -10.41
N GLY A 223 21.50 7.36 -11.63
CA GLY A 223 21.72 6.50 -12.81
C GLY A 223 23.08 6.68 -13.48
N ASP A 224 23.97 7.51 -12.93
CA ASP A 224 25.28 7.83 -13.50
C ASP A 224 26.44 7.04 -12.88
N ARG A 225 26.18 6.27 -11.81
CA ARG A 225 27.20 5.51 -11.10
C ARG A 225 26.66 4.20 -10.54
N GLU A 226 27.54 3.25 -10.38
CA GLU A 226 27.26 1.98 -9.76
C GLU A 226 27.27 2.10 -8.24
N GLN A 227 26.27 1.51 -7.59
CA GLN A 227 26.13 1.50 -6.15
C GLN A 227 25.77 0.10 -5.65
N THR A 228 26.27 -0.24 -4.47
CA THR A 228 25.83 -1.44 -3.74
C THR A 228 24.66 -1.06 -2.84
N LEU A 229 23.50 -1.63 -3.11
CA LEU A 229 22.34 -1.57 -2.23
C LEU A 229 22.37 -2.74 -1.26
N THR A 230 22.21 -2.46 0.03
CA THR A 230 22.34 -3.46 1.08
C THR A 230 21.18 -3.40 2.04
N VAL A 231 20.65 -4.57 2.42
CA VAL A 231 19.71 -4.75 3.53
C VAL A 231 20.37 -5.63 4.58
N ILE A 232 20.51 -5.13 5.81
CA ILE A 232 21.13 -5.85 6.92
C ILE A 232 20.07 -6.09 8.00
N PRO A 233 19.82 -7.35 8.41
CA PRO A 233 18.95 -7.66 9.53
C PRO A 233 19.61 -7.25 10.87
N PRO A 234 18.82 -7.07 11.95
CA PRO A 234 19.35 -6.78 13.27
C PRO A 234 20.21 -7.94 13.80
N GLN A 235 21.33 -7.61 14.44
CA GLN A 235 22.23 -8.61 15.03
C GLN A 235 21.70 -9.18 16.36
N SER A 236 20.78 -8.45 17.03
CA SER A 236 20.17 -8.83 18.31
C SER A 236 18.65 -8.58 18.30
N ASN A 237 17.95 -9.22 19.25
CA ASN A 237 16.53 -8.93 19.44
C ASN A 237 16.33 -7.47 19.87
N GLY A 238 15.55 -6.73 19.08
CA GLY A 238 15.32 -5.29 19.28
C GLY A 238 16.32 -4.37 18.57
N GLY A 239 17.32 -4.93 17.89
CA GLY A 239 18.26 -4.16 17.07
C GLY A 239 17.63 -3.53 15.82
N VAL A 240 18.44 -2.80 15.07
CA VAL A 240 18.00 -2.06 13.89
C VAL A 240 18.21 -2.86 12.62
N TYR A 241 17.26 -2.75 11.70
CA TYR A 241 17.42 -3.08 10.29
C TYR A 241 18.13 -1.91 9.61
N VAL A 242 19.14 -2.19 8.80
CA VAL A 242 19.88 -1.16 8.06
C VAL A 242 19.60 -1.35 6.58
N MET A 243 19.28 -0.24 5.90
CA MET A 243 19.20 -0.17 4.45
C MET A 243 20.17 0.90 3.99
N ALA A 244 21.14 0.51 3.19
CA ALA A 244 22.20 1.39 2.76
C ALA A 244 22.39 1.38 1.24
N ALA A 245 22.80 2.52 0.70
CA ALA A 245 23.36 2.66 -0.63
C ALA A 245 24.79 3.16 -0.49
N MET A 246 25.73 2.40 -1.02
CA MET A 246 27.16 2.69 -0.98
C MET A 246 27.68 2.87 -2.39
N SER A 247 28.33 4.01 -2.66
CA SER A 247 28.96 4.22 -3.96
C SER A 247 30.28 3.48 -4.03
N GLN A 248 30.52 2.73 -5.10
CA GLN A 248 31.82 2.10 -5.32
C GLN A 248 32.87 3.17 -5.60
N PRO A 249 34.02 3.13 -4.94
CA PRO A 249 35.10 4.03 -5.24
C PRO A 249 35.66 3.70 -6.64
N THR A 250 35.37 4.51 -7.62
CA THR A 250 35.97 4.43 -8.94
C THR A 250 37.18 5.35 -8.99
N LYS A 251 38.21 4.97 -9.77
CA LYS A 251 39.43 5.77 -9.89
C LYS A 251 39.24 7.22 -10.39
N ASP A 252 38.08 7.44 -11.03
CA ASP A 252 37.70 8.73 -11.62
C ASP A 252 36.74 9.53 -10.73
N PHE A 253 36.38 9.01 -9.55
CA PHE A 253 35.43 9.65 -8.66
C PHE A 253 36.12 10.67 -7.75
N ASP A 254 35.93 11.95 -8.02
CA ASP A 254 36.45 13.02 -7.19
C ASP A 254 35.56 13.32 -6.00
N LEU A 255 35.92 12.81 -4.82
CA LEU A 255 35.22 13.05 -3.55
C LEU A 255 35.13 14.53 -3.18
N ARG A 256 35.98 15.39 -3.77
CA ARG A 256 35.94 16.84 -3.56
C ARG A 256 34.82 17.52 -4.32
N SER A 257 34.32 16.91 -5.41
CA SER A 257 33.12 17.39 -6.10
C SER A 257 31.87 17.16 -5.25
N GLY A 258 31.97 16.25 -4.26
CA GLY A 258 30.91 15.84 -3.36
C GLY A 258 30.01 14.75 -3.93
N VAL A 259 29.46 13.96 -3.02
CA VAL A 259 28.49 12.93 -3.33
C VAL A 259 27.11 13.40 -2.89
N GLU A 260 26.20 13.49 -3.83
CA GLU A 260 24.81 13.83 -3.53
C GLU A 260 23.97 12.57 -3.40
N HIS A 261 23.23 12.49 -2.30
CA HIS A 261 22.24 11.47 -2.01
C HIS A 261 20.85 12.08 -2.05
N ARG A 262 19.91 11.40 -2.69
CA ARG A 262 18.50 11.80 -2.78
C ARG A 262 17.66 10.86 -1.95
N ILE A 263 16.91 11.40 -1.02
CA ILE A 263 16.06 10.63 -0.10
C ILE A 263 14.64 11.15 -0.21
N PHE A 264 13.74 10.32 -0.69
CA PHE A 264 12.29 10.62 -0.68
C PHE A 264 11.71 10.21 0.66
N VAL A 265 10.98 11.11 1.33
CA VAL A 265 10.28 10.84 2.59
C VAL A 265 8.88 11.42 2.50
N GLY A 266 7.91 10.61 2.11
CA GLY A 266 6.60 11.17 1.80
C GLY A 266 5.48 10.13 1.63
N PRO A 267 4.30 10.61 1.18
CA PRO A 267 3.15 9.79 0.91
C PRO A 267 3.33 8.94 -0.35
N LYS A 268 2.74 7.76 -0.37
CA LYS A 268 2.72 6.89 -1.55
C LYS A 268 1.65 7.35 -2.54
N VAL A 269 1.87 8.47 -3.20
CA VAL A 269 1.03 8.98 -4.28
C VAL A 269 1.58 8.50 -5.61
N ARG A 270 0.80 7.70 -6.34
CA ARG A 270 1.27 7.03 -7.55
C ARG A 270 1.89 7.97 -8.58
N THR A 271 1.20 9.07 -8.91
CA THR A 271 1.65 10.03 -9.91
C THR A 271 2.95 10.71 -9.53
N ASP A 272 3.19 10.94 -8.24
CA ASP A 272 4.42 11.50 -7.72
C ASP A 272 5.55 10.46 -7.78
N LEU A 273 5.33 9.25 -7.29
CA LEU A 273 6.33 8.18 -7.25
C LEU A 273 6.86 7.81 -8.64
N MET A 274 5.99 7.78 -9.67
CA MET A 274 6.40 7.54 -11.07
C MET A 274 7.39 8.56 -11.63
N THR A 275 7.41 9.77 -11.08
CA THR A 275 8.35 10.83 -11.51
C THR A 275 9.69 10.80 -10.79
N ARG A 276 9.77 10.07 -9.64
CA ARG A 276 10.95 10.04 -8.77
C ARG A 276 11.98 9.01 -9.19
N ALA A 277 11.54 7.79 -9.42
CA ALA A 277 12.37 6.69 -9.89
C ALA A 277 11.50 5.67 -10.63
N ALA A 278 12.11 4.91 -11.54
CA ALA A 278 11.44 3.84 -12.26
C ALA A 278 10.93 2.77 -11.26
N ASP A 279 9.70 2.33 -11.47
CA ASP A 279 9.05 1.26 -10.69
C ASP A 279 8.83 1.56 -9.19
N LEU A 280 9.09 2.80 -8.73
CA LEU A 280 8.87 3.19 -7.34
C LEU A 280 7.38 3.15 -6.96
N GLU A 281 6.48 3.38 -7.91
CA GLU A 281 5.03 3.28 -7.72
C GLU A 281 4.54 1.87 -7.41
N LEU A 282 5.34 0.82 -7.69
CA LEU A 282 5.02 -0.56 -7.33
C LEU A 282 5.03 -0.80 -5.81
N THR A 283 5.58 0.15 -5.04
CA THR A 283 5.49 0.16 -3.56
C THR A 283 4.06 0.33 -3.04
N ILE A 284 3.11 0.75 -3.89
CA ILE A 284 1.68 0.77 -3.57
C ILE A 284 1.12 -0.63 -3.83
N ASP A 285 0.90 -1.40 -2.76
CA ASP A 285 0.39 -2.76 -2.85
C ASP A 285 -1.08 -2.78 -3.28
N MET A 286 -1.31 -2.91 -4.57
CA MET A 286 -2.65 -3.04 -5.16
C MET A 286 -3.15 -4.50 -5.22
N GLY A 287 -2.45 -5.43 -4.57
CA GLY A 287 -2.82 -6.84 -4.48
C GLY A 287 -2.77 -7.58 -5.82
N TRP A 288 -3.30 -8.80 -5.83
CA TRP A 288 -3.26 -9.67 -7.00
C TRP A 288 -3.99 -9.11 -8.24
N PHE A 289 -5.02 -8.28 -8.03
CA PHE A 289 -5.75 -7.64 -9.12
C PHE A 289 -5.24 -6.23 -9.44
N TRP A 290 -3.93 -5.98 -9.30
CA TRP A 290 -3.30 -4.68 -9.56
C TRP A 290 -3.64 -4.11 -10.94
N PHE A 291 -3.69 -4.97 -11.98
CA PHE A 291 -4.02 -4.58 -13.36
C PHE A 291 -5.42 -4.00 -13.51
N LEU A 292 -6.34 -4.32 -12.58
CA LEU A 292 -7.68 -3.75 -12.50
C LEU A 292 -7.74 -2.59 -11.48
N ALA A 293 -7.03 -2.70 -10.36
CA ALA A 293 -7.00 -1.69 -9.32
C ALA A 293 -6.38 -0.36 -9.81
N GLN A 294 -5.32 -0.42 -10.62
CA GLN A 294 -4.67 0.76 -11.17
C GLN A 294 -5.59 1.61 -12.06
N PRO A 295 -6.27 1.05 -13.10
CA PRO A 295 -7.25 1.82 -13.88
C PRO A 295 -8.39 2.36 -13.03
N LEU A 296 -8.86 1.60 -12.03
CA LEU A 296 -9.91 2.06 -11.12
C LEU A 296 -9.46 3.28 -10.31
N MET A 297 -8.23 3.26 -9.79
CA MET A 297 -7.68 4.42 -9.06
C MET A 297 -7.49 5.63 -9.97
N MET A 298 -6.99 5.43 -11.19
CA MET A 298 -6.84 6.50 -12.17
C MET A 298 -8.21 7.13 -12.50
N MET A 299 -9.23 6.31 -12.75
CA MET A 299 -10.60 6.80 -13.00
C MET A 299 -11.17 7.52 -11.78
N LEU A 300 -10.94 7.00 -10.58
CA LEU A 300 -11.39 7.61 -9.33
C LEU A 300 -10.76 8.99 -9.14
N SER A 301 -9.45 9.12 -9.33
CA SER A 301 -8.72 10.40 -9.25
C SER A 301 -9.19 11.38 -10.31
N MET A 302 -9.42 10.91 -11.53
CA MET A 302 -9.95 11.75 -12.63
C MET A 302 -11.34 12.29 -12.28
N ILE A 303 -12.24 11.44 -11.79
CA ILE A 303 -13.59 11.87 -11.38
C ILE A 303 -13.48 12.87 -10.21
N ASN A 304 -12.61 12.61 -9.24
CA ASN A 304 -12.39 13.51 -8.12
C ASN A 304 -11.89 14.89 -8.55
N GLY A 305 -11.04 14.96 -9.57
CA GLY A 305 -10.58 16.21 -10.16
C GLY A 305 -11.72 17.10 -10.70
N PHE A 306 -12.85 16.52 -11.12
CA PHE A 306 -14.04 17.26 -11.56
C PHE A 306 -15.03 17.55 -10.42
N VAL A 307 -15.16 16.62 -9.47
CA VAL A 307 -16.23 16.63 -8.46
C VAL A 307 -15.76 17.26 -7.14
N GLY A 308 -14.46 17.17 -6.83
CA GLY A 308 -13.87 17.69 -5.59
C GLY A 308 -14.32 16.96 -4.32
N ASN A 309 -14.84 15.71 -4.44
CA ASN A 309 -15.27 14.90 -3.30
C ASN A 309 -15.04 13.42 -3.57
N TRP A 310 -14.14 12.81 -2.83
CA TRP A 310 -13.75 11.41 -3.01
C TRP A 310 -14.91 10.42 -2.79
N GLY A 311 -15.78 10.66 -1.80
CA GLY A 311 -16.93 9.78 -1.55
C GLY A 311 -17.94 9.81 -2.71
N LEU A 312 -18.21 10.99 -3.25
CA LEU A 312 -19.07 11.14 -4.44
C LEU A 312 -18.42 10.50 -5.67
N SER A 313 -17.10 10.60 -5.80
CA SER A 313 -16.32 9.95 -6.86
C SER A 313 -16.43 8.42 -6.80
N ILE A 314 -16.39 7.84 -5.60
CA ILE A 314 -16.62 6.40 -5.38
C ILE A 314 -18.01 6.00 -5.88
N VAL A 315 -19.05 6.77 -5.53
CA VAL A 315 -20.44 6.49 -5.96
C VAL A 315 -20.57 6.59 -7.49
N LEU A 316 -20.03 7.66 -8.09
CA LEU A 316 -20.08 7.88 -9.53
C LEU A 316 -19.33 6.79 -10.31
N LEU A 317 -18.14 6.44 -9.87
CA LEU A 317 -17.36 5.35 -10.49
C LEU A 317 -18.10 4.01 -10.37
N THR A 318 -18.76 3.76 -9.24
CA THR A 318 -19.61 2.57 -9.06
C THR A 318 -20.75 2.54 -10.06
N ILE A 319 -21.40 3.68 -10.31
CA ILE A 319 -22.47 3.80 -11.32
C ILE A 319 -21.90 3.53 -12.73
N ILE A 320 -20.77 4.11 -13.08
CA ILE A 320 -20.13 3.90 -14.40
C ILE A 320 -19.82 2.42 -14.62
N ILE A 321 -19.19 1.76 -13.65
CA ILE A 321 -18.87 0.31 -13.70
C ILE A 321 -20.17 -0.50 -13.85
N LYS A 322 -21.22 -0.17 -13.11
CA LYS A 322 -22.54 -0.86 -13.20
C LYS A 322 -23.18 -0.67 -14.56
N LEU A 323 -23.08 0.50 -15.14
CA LEU A 323 -23.60 0.77 -16.51
C LEU A 323 -22.80 -0.02 -17.56
N LEU A 324 -21.47 -0.08 -17.42
CA LEU A 324 -20.62 -0.86 -18.33
C LEU A 324 -20.97 -2.34 -18.28
N PHE A 325 -21.17 -2.90 -17.09
CA PHE A 325 -21.54 -4.31 -16.91
C PHE A 325 -23.04 -4.59 -16.95
N TRP A 326 -23.88 -3.56 -17.24
CA TRP A 326 -25.33 -3.71 -17.30
C TRP A 326 -25.79 -4.85 -18.21
N PRO A 327 -25.36 -4.97 -19.49
CA PRO A 327 -25.88 -6.01 -20.39
C PRO A 327 -25.58 -7.42 -19.89
N ILE A 328 -24.43 -7.60 -19.21
CA ILE A 328 -24.02 -8.89 -18.66
C ILE A 328 -24.84 -9.22 -17.40
N SER A 329 -24.93 -8.28 -16.47
CA SER A 329 -25.71 -8.43 -15.23
C SER A 329 -27.19 -8.62 -15.49
N ALA A 330 -27.76 -7.94 -16.51
CA ALA A 330 -29.15 -8.07 -16.91
C ALA A 330 -29.50 -9.49 -17.36
N LYS A 331 -28.61 -10.18 -18.09
CA LYS A 331 -28.81 -11.59 -18.48
C LYS A 331 -28.84 -12.51 -17.25
N GLY A 332 -27.97 -12.26 -16.27
CA GLY A 332 -27.95 -13.00 -15.00
C GLY A 332 -29.26 -12.81 -14.21
N PHE A 333 -29.68 -11.57 -14.00
CA PHE A 333 -30.93 -11.27 -13.28
C PHE A 333 -32.16 -11.76 -14.03
N ALA A 334 -32.17 -11.75 -15.37
CA ALA A 334 -33.25 -12.34 -16.16
C ALA A 334 -33.34 -13.86 -15.95
N SER A 335 -32.20 -14.56 -15.88
CA SER A 335 -32.20 -16.01 -15.54
C SER A 335 -32.73 -16.28 -14.13
N MET A 336 -32.34 -15.45 -13.16
CA MET A 336 -32.88 -15.54 -11.78
C MET A 336 -34.40 -15.29 -11.73
N ALA A 337 -34.91 -14.33 -12.50
CA ALA A 337 -36.32 -14.02 -12.59
C ALA A 337 -37.11 -15.22 -13.14
N LYS A 338 -36.61 -15.87 -14.20
CA LYS A 338 -37.21 -17.09 -14.76
C LYS A 338 -37.17 -18.26 -13.76
N MET A 339 -36.06 -18.42 -13.03
CA MET A 339 -35.94 -19.46 -12.00
C MET A 339 -36.94 -19.24 -10.86
N ARG A 340 -37.19 -17.98 -10.46
CA ARG A 340 -38.21 -17.64 -9.47
C ARG A 340 -39.61 -17.95 -9.97
N SER A 341 -39.95 -17.68 -11.22
CA SER A 341 -41.26 -18.00 -11.79
C SER A 341 -41.49 -19.52 -11.92
N ALA A 342 -40.43 -20.32 -12.11
CA ALA A 342 -40.50 -21.78 -12.11
C ALA A 342 -40.51 -22.39 -10.69
N GLY A 343 -40.42 -21.58 -9.64
CA GLY A 343 -40.36 -22.02 -8.24
C GLY A 343 -41.48 -23.00 -7.81
N PRO A 344 -42.77 -22.77 -8.14
CA PRO A 344 -43.85 -23.74 -7.83
C PRO A 344 -43.60 -25.12 -8.45
N LYS A 345 -43.21 -25.18 -9.73
CA LYS A 345 -42.90 -26.44 -10.44
C LYS A 345 -41.69 -27.16 -9.82
N LEU A 346 -40.67 -26.38 -9.41
CA LEU A 346 -39.51 -26.92 -8.72
C LEU A 346 -39.86 -27.54 -7.37
N LYS A 347 -40.72 -26.89 -6.59
CA LYS A 347 -41.22 -27.45 -5.31
C LYS A 347 -42.01 -28.76 -5.52
N GLU A 348 -42.87 -28.81 -6.51
CA GLU A 348 -43.58 -30.02 -6.85
C GLU A 348 -42.65 -31.21 -7.17
N ILE A 349 -41.62 -30.97 -7.98
CA ILE A 349 -40.57 -31.97 -8.28
C ILE A 349 -39.84 -32.40 -7.01
N GLN A 350 -39.48 -31.45 -6.13
CA GLN A 350 -38.83 -31.74 -4.85
C GLN A 350 -39.67 -32.62 -3.94
N GLU A 351 -40.95 -32.32 -3.81
CA GLU A 351 -41.88 -33.11 -2.98
C GLU A 351 -42.12 -34.51 -3.56
N ARG A 352 -42.19 -34.61 -4.89
CA ARG A 352 -42.41 -35.88 -5.59
C ARG A 352 -41.20 -36.83 -5.51
N TYR A 353 -39.98 -36.31 -5.55
CA TYR A 353 -38.76 -37.11 -5.62
C TYR A 353 -37.83 -36.90 -4.41
N LYS A 354 -38.38 -36.48 -3.25
CA LYS A 354 -37.58 -36.15 -2.04
C LYS A 354 -36.68 -37.30 -1.57
N ASP A 355 -37.13 -38.56 -1.77
CA ASP A 355 -36.44 -39.78 -1.33
C ASP A 355 -35.51 -40.37 -2.40
N ASP A 356 -35.51 -39.82 -3.63
CA ASP A 356 -34.67 -40.26 -4.74
C ASP A 356 -33.84 -39.04 -5.30
N ARG A 357 -32.70 -38.82 -4.72
CA ARG A 357 -31.82 -37.67 -5.11
C ARG A 357 -31.38 -37.73 -6.56
N GLN A 358 -31.23 -38.91 -7.15
CA GLN A 358 -30.78 -39.05 -8.53
C GLN A 358 -31.90 -38.65 -9.51
N LYS A 359 -33.12 -39.12 -9.29
CA LYS A 359 -34.29 -38.70 -10.08
C LYS A 359 -34.61 -37.23 -9.88
N LEU A 360 -34.53 -36.74 -8.63
CA LEU A 360 -34.70 -35.32 -8.34
C LEU A 360 -33.74 -34.44 -9.21
N GLY A 361 -32.44 -34.75 -9.24
CA GLY A 361 -31.46 -34.05 -10.06
C GLY A 361 -31.80 -34.09 -11.55
N THR A 362 -32.20 -35.26 -12.06
CA THR A 362 -32.52 -35.44 -13.48
C THR A 362 -33.80 -34.65 -13.88
N GLU A 363 -34.85 -34.73 -13.11
CA GLU A 363 -36.11 -34.00 -13.38
C GLU A 363 -35.94 -32.48 -13.24
N MET A 364 -35.15 -32.02 -12.27
CA MET A 364 -34.82 -30.62 -12.14
C MET A 364 -34.04 -30.09 -13.36
N MET A 365 -33.05 -30.85 -13.85
CA MET A 365 -32.31 -30.49 -15.06
C MET A 365 -33.17 -30.52 -16.30
N ALA A 366 -34.12 -31.45 -16.39
CA ALA A 366 -35.14 -31.51 -17.46
C ALA A 366 -36.03 -30.27 -17.46
N LEU A 367 -36.52 -29.86 -16.26
CA LEU A 367 -37.31 -28.64 -16.11
C LEU A 367 -36.49 -27.38 -16.54
N TYR A 368 -35.24 -27.26 -16.10
CA TYR A 368 -34.38 -26.13 -16.48
C TYR A 368 -34.17 -26.05 -17.99
N LYS A 369 -33.96 -27.20 -18.66
CA LYS A 369 -33.88 -27.27 -20.13
C LYS A 369 -35.19 -26.84 -20.79
N LYS A 370 -36.32 -27.34 -20.30
CA LYS A 370 -37.66 -27.03 -20.82
C LYS A 370 -37.99 -25.54 -20.71
N GLU A 371 -37.73 -24.94 -19.56
CA GLU A 371 -38.01 -23.52 -19.30
C GLU A 371 -36.88 -22.57 -19.79
N LYS A 372 -35.85 -23.11 -20.44
CA LYS A 372 -34.66 -22.37 -20.90
C LYS A 372 -34.03 -21.53 -19.78
N ILE A 373 -33.91 -22.11 -18.58
CA ILE A 373 -33.27 -21.51 -17.41
C ILE A 373 -31.86 -22.02 -17.31
N ASN A 374 -30.92 -21.08 -17.15
CA ASN A 374 -29.53 -21.41 -16.82
C ASN A 374 -29.33 -21.25 -15.31
N PRO A 375 -29.17 -22.35 -14.53
CA PRO A 375 -28.99 -22.26 -13.08
C PRO A 375 -27.69 -21.51 -12.69
N ALA A 376 -26.63 -21.59 -13.51
CA ALA A 376 -25.40 -20.85 -13.29
C ALA A 376 -25.52 -19.33 -13.59
N GLY A 377 -26.58 -18.91 -14.29
CA GLY A 377 -26.80 -17.49 -14.60
C GLY A 377 -27.04 -16.63 -13.35
N GLY A 378 -27.53 -17.22 -12.27
CA GLY A 378 -27.80 -16.51 -11.02
C GLY A 378 -26.54 -16.12 -10.22
N CYS A 379 -25.50 -16.92 -10.25
CA CYS A 379 -24.24 -16.62 -9.55
C CYS A 379 -23.27 -15.78 -10.42
N PHE A 380 -23.51 -15.66 -11.72
CA PHE A 380 -22.62 -14.98 -12.65
C PHE A 380 -22.40 -13.49 -12.32
N PRO A 381 -23.41 -12.68 -11.97
CA PRO A 381 -23.19 -11.31 -11.54
C PRO A 381 -22.27 -11.19 -10.31
N MET A 382 -22.35 -12.14 -9.38
CA MET A 382 -21.51 -12.20 -8.19
C MET A 382 -20.07 -12.55 -8.55
N LEU A 383 -19.85 -13.52 -9.43
CA LEU A 383 -18.50 -13.89 -9.90
C LEU A 383 -17.83 -12.75 -10.64
N LEU A 384 -18.55 -12.01 -11.47
CA LEU A 384 -18.04 -10.85 -12.19
C LEU A 384 -17.69 -9.69 -11.23
N GLN A 385 -18.44 -9.57 -10.14
CA GLN A 385 -18.24 -8.51 -9.14
C GLN A 385 -17.04 -8.74 -8.23
N MET A 386 -16.66 -10.00 -7.97
CA MET A 386 -15.58 -10.34 -7.03
C MET A 386 -14.22 -9.70 -7.40
N PRO A 387 -13.71 -9.80 -8.65
CA PRO A 387 -12.47 -9.12 -9.03
C PRO A 387 -12.55 -7.61 -8.85
N VAL A 388 -13.68 -6.99 -9.22
CA VAL A 388 -13.90 -5.55 -9.07
C VAL A 388 -13.91 -5.16 -7.59
N PHE A 389 -14.60 -5.94 -6.74
CA PHE A 389 -14.66 -5.70 -5.30
C PHE A 389 -13.26 -5.79 -4.65
N ILE A 390 -12.51 -6.84 -4.97
CA ILE A 390 -11.17 -7.04 -4.43
C ILE A 390 -10.23 -5.91 -4.90
N SER A 391 -10.30 -5.50 -6.15
CA SER A 391 -9.52 -4.39 -6.69
C SER A 391 -9.85 -3.07 -6.00
N PHE A 392 -11.15 -2.79 -5.80
CA PHE A 392 -11.59 -1.61 -5.05
C PHE A 392 -11.14 -1.65 -3.58
N PHE A 393 -11.20 -2.83 -2.96
CA PHE A 393 -10.72 -3.03 -1.59
C PHE A 393 -9.26 -2.61 -1.44
N PHE A 394 -8.37 -3.11 -2.30
CA PHE A 394 -6.96 -2.73 -2.27
C PHE A 394 -6.75 -1.26 -2.62
N CYS A 395 -7.41 -0.78 -3.68
CA CYS A 395 -7.36 0.61 -4.11
C CYS A 395 -7.71 1.58 -2.97
N LEU A 396 -8.86 1.40 -2.32
CA LEU A 396 -9.32 2.30 -1.26
C LEU A 396 -8.57 2.12 0.06
N ARG A 397 -8.05 0.91 0.32
CA ARG A 397 -7.29 0.62 1.54
C ARG A 397 -5.90 1.25 1.54
N GLU A 398 -5.23 1.23 0.39
CA GLU A 398 -3.83 1.68 0.25
C GLU A 398 -3.72 3.15 -0.18
N SER A 399 -4.82 3.78 -0.60
CA SER A 399 -4.81 5.18 -1.03
C SER A 399 -4.63 6.16 0.11
N VAL A 400 -3.53 6.89 0.10
CA VAL A 400 -3.28 7.99 1.04
C VAL A 400 -4.22 9.16 0.79
N GLU A 401 -4.67 9.34 -0.45
CA GLU A 401 -5.56 10.42 -0.90
C GLU A 401 -6.94 10.37 -0.24
N LEU A 402 -7.37 9.20 0.25
CA LEU A 402 -8.64 9.04 0.97
C LEU A 402 -8.52 9.31 2.46
N ARG A 403 -7.29 9.47 2.95
CA ARG A 403 -7.03 9.69 4.36
C ARG A 403 -7.48 11.08 4.78
N HIS A 404 -8.35 11.15 5.80
CA HIS A 404 -9.02 12.36 6.30
C HIS A 404 -10.00 13.03 5.31
N GLU A 405 -10.25 12.41 4.16
CA GLU A 405 -11.24 12.91 3.22
C GLU A 405 -12.66 12.66 3.71
N SER A 406 -13.49 13.68 3.66
CA SER A 406 -14.88 13.57 4.06
C SER A 406 -15.79 13.24 2.89
N PHE A 407 -16.90 12.58 3.18
CA PHE A 407 -18.01 12.45 2.25
C PHE A 407 -19.08 13.52 2.58
N PHE A 408 -20.25 13.10 3.04
CA PHE A 408 -21.32 13.98 3.52
C PHE A 408 -21.76 13.57 4.92
N PHE A 409 -22.42 14.49 5.61
CA PHE A 409 -23.02 14.30 6.92
C PHE A 409 -21.99 13.85 7.97
N TRP A 410 -22.12 12.64 8.50
CA TRP A 410 -21.29 12.11 9.59
C TRP A 410 -19.99 11.46 9.15
N ILE A 411 -19.81 11.16 7.86
CA ILE A 411 -18.60 10.53 7.35
C ILE A 411 -17.53 11.59 7.15
N GLN A 412 -16.63 11.68 8.12
CA GLN A 412 -15.56 12.67 8.14
C GLN A 412 -14.23 12.13 7.63
N ASP A 413 -14.07 10.81 7.56
CA ASP A 413 -12.85 10.15 7.10
C ASP A 413 -13.20 8.85 6.36
N LEU A 414 -12.98 8.84 5.04
CA LEU A 414 -13.25 7.68 4.20
C LEU A 414 -12.29 6.50 4.45
N SER A 415 -11.13 6.77 5.03
CA SER A 415 -10.13 5.75 5.38
C SER A 415 -10.37 5.09 6.74
N ALA A 416 -11.26 5.65 7.56
CA ALA A 416 -11.64 5.16 8.88
C ALA A 416 -12.99 4.43 8.85
N PRO A 417 -13.29 3.54 9.82
CA PRO A 417 -14.62 2.95 9.97
C PRO A 417 -15.70 4.00 10.19
N ASP A 418 -16.94 3.67 9.82
CA ASP A 418 -18.10 4.53 10.06
C ASP A 418 -18.38 4.64 11.57
N PRO A 419 -18.26 5.83 12.18
CA PRO A 419 -18.38 6.02 13.63
C PRO A 419 -19.77 5.70 14.18
N PHE A 420 -20.81 5.78 13.36
CA PHE A 420 -22.20 5.49 13.76
C PHE A 420 -22.74 4.18 13.23
N PHE A 421 -21.93 3.40 12.48
CA PHE A 421 -22.29 2.14 11.87
C PHE A 421 -23.51 2.21 10.92
N ILE A 422 -23.88 3.39 10.46
CA ILE A 422 -25.05 3.61 9.59
C ILE A 422 -24.83 2.92 8.25
N LEU A 423 -23.66 3.08 7.62
CA LEU A 423 -23.37 2.42 6.35
C LEU A 423 -23.39 0.88 6.44
N PRO A 424 -22.78 0.22 7.43
CA PRO A 424 -22.91 -1.23 7.63
C PRO A 424 -24.35 -1.69 7.79
N VAL A 425 -25.19 -0.94 8.54
CA VAL A 425 -26.61 -1.25 8.73
C VAL A 425 -27.38 -1.10 7.41
N VAL A 426 -27.18 -0.02 6.67
CA VAL A 426 -27.78 0.17 5.34
C VAL A 426 -27.36 -0.93 4.37
N PHE A 427 -26.10 -1.31 4.39
CA PHE A 427 -25.58 -2.40 3.57
C PHE A 427 -26.25 -3.74 3.93
N ALA A 428 -26.40 -4.08 5.22
CA ALA A 428 -27.12 -5.27 5.69
C ALA A 428 -28.58 -5.28 5.20
N ALA A 429 -29.26 -4.14 5.32
CA ALA A 429 -30.63 -4.00 4.85
C ALA A 429 -30.77 -4.22 3.34
N LEU A 430 -29.87 -3.64 2.53
CA LEU A 430 -29.83 -3.83 1.08
C LEU A 430 -29.53 -5.28 0.70
N MET A 431 -28.60 -5.94 1.38
CA MET A 431 -28.30 -7.36 1.18
C MET A 431 -29.50 -8.23 1.54
N TYR A 432 -30.16 -7.96 2.66
CA TYR A 432 -31.36 -8.69 3.07
C TYR A 432 -32.49 -8.55 2.05
N LEU A 433 -32.75 -7.33 1.57
CA LEU A 433 -33.74 -7.08 0.52
C LEU A 433 -33.41 -7.80 -0.79
N THR A 434 -32.13 -7.78 -1.19
CA THR A 434 -31.65 -8.50 -2.38
C THR A 434 -31.88 -10.02 -2.22
N MET A 435 -31.59 -10.54 -1.04
CA MET A 435 -31.75 -11.96 -0.74
C MET A 435 -33.20 -12.40 -0.76
N GLN A 436 -34.16 -11.58 -0.27
CA GLN A 436 -35.57 -11.85 -0.37
C GLN A 436 -36.06 -11.93 -1.82
N LEU A 437 -35.46 -11.23 -2.73
CA LEU A 437 -35.77 -11.30 -4.15
C LEU A 437 -35.21 -12.56 -4.83
N ASN A 438 -34.10 -13.10 -4.29
CA ASN A 438 -33.46 -14.28 -4.88
C ASN A 438 -34.25 -15.54 -4.60
N PRO A 439 -34.45 -16.41 -5.61
CA PRO A 439 -35.05 -17.72 -5.35
C PRO A 439 -34.10 -18.57 -4.52
N GLN A 440 -34.62 -19.26 -3.53
CA GLN A 440 -33.83 -20.23 -2.79
C GLN A 440 -33.48 -21.41 -3.71
N PRO A 441 -32.20 -21.87 -3.70
CA PRO A 441 -31.83 -23.05 -4.46
C PRO A 441 -32.67 -24.26 -4.01
N PRO A 442 -33.27 -24.99 -4.95
CA PRO A 442 -34.04 -26.16 -4.62
C PRO A 442 -33.15 -27.27 -4.05
N GLY A 443 -33.68 -28.04 -3.07
CA GLY A 443 -32.93 -29.13 -2.43
C GLY A 443 -31.93 -28.69 -1.35
N MET A 444 -31.98 -27.46 -0.94
CA MET A 444 -31.12 -26.94 0.14
C MET A 444 -31.52 -27.53 1.48
N ASP A 445 -30.54 -28.01 2.24
CA ASP A 445 -30.76 -28.47 3.62
C ASP A 445 -31.28 -27.31 4.49
N PRO A 446 -32.22 -27.57 5.42
CA PRO A 446 -32.74 -26.55 6.33
C PRO A 446 -31.65 -25.75 7.06
N THR A 447 -30.57 -26.42 7.44
CA THR A 447 -29.41 -25.78 8.09
C THR A 447 -28.70 -24.80 7.16
N GLN A 448 -28.50 -25.19 5.89
CA GLN A 448 -27.93 -24.32 4.88
C GLN A 448 -28.80 -23.10 4.59
N ALA A 449 -30.14 -23.32 4.51
CA ALA A 449 -31.08 -22.23 4.32
C ALA A 449 -31.05 -21.23 5.49
N GLN A 450 -30.87 -21.72 6.73
CA GLN A 450 -30.73 -20.88 7.90
C GLN A 450 -29.42 -20.08 7.88
N VAL A 451 -28.30 -20.71 7.57
CA VAL A 451 -26.97 -20.02 7.42
C VAL A 451 -27.08 -18.94 6.36
N MET A 452 -27.64 -19.22 5.19
CA MET A 452 -27.84 -18.21 4.13
C MET A 452 -28.68 -17.02 4.62
N LYS A 453 -29.71 -17.26 5.44
CA LYS A 453 -30.55 -16.19 5.97
C LYS A 453 -29.80 -15.23 6.90
N PHE A 454 -28.83 -15.75 7.66
CA PHE A 454 -28.01 -14.94 8.56
C PHE A 454 -26.73 -14.37 7.89
N MET A 455 -26.36 -14.85 6.70
CA MET A 455 -25.16 -14.41 5.98
C MET A 455 -25.07 -12.87 5.80
N PRO A 456 -26.14 -12.14 5.45
CA PRO A 456 -26.07 -10.67 5.36
C PRO A 456 -25.65 -10.01 6.66
N LEU A 457 -26.11 -10.52 7.79
CA LEU A 457 -25.78 -9.98 9.11
C LEU A 457 -24.30 -10.26 9.47
N MET A 458 -23.80 -11.47 9.17
CA MET A 458 -22.40 -11.81 9.38
C MET A 458 -21.47 -10.94 8.54
N ILE A 459 -21.80 -10.73 7.25
CA ILE A 459 -21.00 -9.87 6.36
C ILE A 459 -21.05 -8.43 6.87
N ALA A 460 -22.21 -7.91 7.25
CA ALA A 460 -22.33 -6.57 7.81
C ALA A 460 -21.48 -6.38 9.08
N GLY A 461 -21.36 -7.42 9.92
CA GLY A 461 -20.48 -7.42 11.09
C GLY A 461 -19.00 -7.20 10.72
N ILE A 462 -18.54 -7.79 9.61
CA ILE A 462 -17.19 -7.54 9.10
C ILE A 462 -17.05 -6.09 8.62
N PHE A 463 -18.08 -5.54 7.99
CA PHE A 463 -18.06 -4.17 7.46
C PHE A 463 -18.03 -3.08 8.54
N VAL A 464 -18.36 -3.42 9.80
CA VAL A 464 -18.23 -2.51 10.96
C VAL A 464 -16.79 -2.02 11.16
N ILE A 465 -15.80 -2.88 10.91
CA ILE A 465 -14.38 -2.56 11.07
C ILE A 465 -13.70 -2.08 9.77
N MET A 466 -14.44 -2.09 8.65
CA MET A 466 -13.91 -1.68 7.34
C MET A 466 -13.90 -0.15 7.17
N PRO A 467 -12.97 0.40 6.36
CA PRO A 467 -13.01 1.81 5.99
C PRO A 467 -14.35 2.23 5.38
N SER A 468 -14.87 3.38 5.81
CA SER A 468 -16.19 3.87 5.37
C SER A 468 -16.29 4.08 3.86
N GLY A 469 -15.19 4.40 3.17
CA GLY A 469 -15.16 4.48 1.71
C GLY A 469 -15.48 3.14 1.02
N LEU A 470 -14.99 2.02 1.57
CA LEU A 470 -15.30 0.68 1.05
C LEU A 470 -16.75 0.28 1.34
N VAL A 471 -17.24 0.63 2.53
CA VAL A 471 -18.64 0.38 2.89
C VAL A 471 -19.57 1.20 2.00
N LEU A 472 -19.24 2.47 1.73
CA LEU A 472 -19.96 3.35 0.81
C LEU A 472 -20.03 2.76 -0.61
N TYR A 473 -18.90 2.29 -1.14
CA TYR A 473 -18.89 1.54 -2.40
C TYR A 473 -19.86 0.35 -2.36
N SER A 474 -19.83 -0.43 -1.29
CA SER A 474 -20.65 -1.63 -1.14
C SER A 474 -22.15 -1.31 -1.06
N VAL A 475 -22.50 -0.22 -0.36
CA VAL A 475 -23.87 0.32 -0.29
C VAL A 475 -24.35 0.77 -1.69
N ALA A 476 -23.56 1.57 -2.38
CA ALA A 476 -23.87 2.05 -3.73
C ALA A 476 -24.03 0.86 -4.71
N ASN A 477 -23.09 -0.07 -4.69
CA ASN A 477 -23.10 -1.28 -5.51
C ASN A 477 -24.35 -2.15 -5.26
N SER A 478 -24.70 -2.38 -3.99
CA SER A 478 -25.86 -3.19 -3.61
C SER A 478 -27.17 -2.49 -3.92
N GLY A 479 -27.25 -1.16 -3.69
CA GLY A 479 -28.43 -0.36 -4.04
C GLY A 479 -28.72 -0.39 -5.53
N ILE A 480 -27.71 -0.15 -6.37
CA ILE A 480 -27.87 -0.21 -7.83
C ILE A 480 -28.25 -1.63 -8.27
N SER A 481 -27.61 -2.67 -7.69
CA SER A 481 -27.96 -4.07 -7.99
C SER A 481 -29.41 -4.40 -7.64
N LEU A 482 -29.91 -3.91 -6.51
CA LEU A 482 -31.32 -4.10 -6.11
C LEU A 482 -32.30 -3.45 -7.09
N VAL A 483 -31.99 -2.24 -7.57
CA VAL A 483 -32.78 -1.55 -8.60
C VAL A 483 -32.76 -2.34 -9.91
N GLN A 484 -31.58 -2.77 -10.36
CA GLN A 484 -31.42 -3.59 -11.57
C GLN A 484 -32.22 -4.90 -11.46
N GLN A 485 -32.11 -5.59 -10.34
CA GLN A 485 -32.80 -6.85 -10.09
C GLN A 485 -34.33 -6.67 -10.12
N ARG A 486 -34.85 -5.63 -9.44
CA ARG A 486 -36.29 -5.31 -9.46
C ARG A 486 -36.78 -4.99 -10.87
N ALA A 487 -36.02 -4.23 -11.65
CA ALA A 487 -36.36 -3.93 -13.03
C ALA A 487 -36.44 -5.20 -13.91
N MET A 488 -35.47 -6.12 -13.75
CA MET A 488 -35.48 -7.39 -14.48
C MET A 488 -36.59 -8.32 -14.01
N TYR A 489 -36.92 -8.37 -12.73
CA TYR A 489 -38.02 -9.17 -12.22
C TYR A 489 -39.40 -8.66 -12.71
N LYS A 490 -39.56 -7.32 -12.79
CA LYS A 490 -40.77 -6.75 -13.41
C LYS A 490 -40.88 -7.11 -14.87
N LYS A 491 -39.77 -7.17 -15.61
CA LYS A 491 -39.78 -7.47 -17.04
C LYS A 491 -39.90 -8.95 -17.38
N TYR A 492 -39.32 -9.85 -16.60
CA TYR A 492 -39.20 -11.29 -16.92
C TYR A 492 -39.84 -12.21 -15.91
N GLY A 493 -40.31 -11.71 -14.76
CA GLY A 493 -40.82 -12.49 -13.64
C GLY A 493 -42.36 -12.54 -13.54
N ALA A 494 -43.09 -11.85 -14.44
CA ALA A 494 -44.54 -12.00 -14.52
C ALA A 494 -44.87 -13.39 -15.13
N PRO A 495 -45.78 -14.19 -14.55
CA PRO A 495 -46.29 -15.36 -15.23
C PRO A 495 -46.91 -14.89 -16.56
N ASN A 496 -46.53 -15.52 -17.67
CA ASN A 496 -47.19 -15.32 -18.93
C ASN A 496 -48.64 -15.79 -18.76
N SER A 497 -49.56 -14.86 -18.58
CA SER A 497 -51.03 -15.13 -18.54
C SER A 497 -51.59 -15.58 -19.89
N ASN A 498 -50.74 -15.77 -20.91
CA ASN A 498 -51.17 -16.05 -22.28
C ASN A 498 -50.88 -17.49 -22.76
N ASN A 499 -50.57 -18.45 -21.88
CA ASN A 499 -50.46 -19.85 -22.24
C ASN A 499 -51.37 -20.72 -21.34
N GLU A 500 -52.64 -20.46 -21.32
CA GLU A 500 -53.64 -21.52 -21.09
C GLU A 500 -53.88 -22.21 -22.44
N PRO A 501 -53.63 -23.53 -22.56
CA PRO A 501 -54.08 -24.27 -23.73
C PRO A 501 -55.61 -24.36 -23.64
N GLY A 502 -56.31 -23.79 -24.62
CA GLY A 502 -57.71 -24.08 -24.87
C GLY A 502 -57.92 -25.51 -25.37
#